data_f8d6cd814efc008998d93ccbe5ace7d4
#
_entry.id   f8d6cd814efc008998d93ccbe5ace7d4
#
_cell.length_a   1.000
_cell.length_b   1.000
_cell.length_c   1.000
_cell.angle_alpha   90.00
_cell.angle_beta   90.00
_cell.angle_gamma   90.00
#
_symmetry.space_group_name_H-M   'P 1'
#
loop_
_entity.id
_entity.type
_entity.pdbx_description
1 polymer ?
#
loop_
_entity_poly.entity_id
_entity_poly.type
_entity_poly.pdbx_seq_one_letter_code
_entity_poly.pdbx_strand_id
1 'polypeptide(L)'
;MATTFAFKLVTPTGVLFDGLVEQVNAVNPLGEFGVLADHTNYITSLVPGLLTARTADGQTLEYLVTGGLVEIKDGVMTALAQSAEPPEKVAPTDETELRNAEERLSQMSMFDSNYDEEKQSVMVLRARHEVAKSRRASAH
;
A
#
# COMPACT_ATOMS: atom_id res chain seq x y z
N MET A 1 -11.35 -16.27 -20.34
CA MET A 1 -10.16 -16.42 -19.46
C MET A 1 -9.59 -15.05 -19.14
N ALA A 2 -9.23 -14.85 -17.89
CA ALA A 2 -8.61 -13.59 -17.49
C ALA A 2 -7.21 -13.50 -18.08
N THR A 3 -6.84 -12.32 -18.57
CA THR A 3 -5.50 -12.05 -19.05
C THR A 3 -4.60 -11.74 -17.85
N THR A 4 -3.40 -12.29 -17.82
CA THR A 4 -2.46 -12.12 -16.73
C THR A 4 -1.24 -11.31 -17.15
N PHE A 5 -0.54 -10.80 -16.14
CA PHE A 5 0.74 -10.12 -16.34
C PHE A 5 1.67 -10.46 -15.18
N ALA A 6 2.96 -10.23 -15.37
CA ALA A 6 3.95 -10.50 -14.36
C ALA A 6 3.96 -9.40 -13.30
N PHE A 7 3.96 -9.79 -12.02
CA PHE A 7 4.02 -8.87 -10.90
C PHE A 7 5.07 -9.34 -9.91
N LYS A 8 5.86 -8.40 -9.41
CA LYS A 8 6.88 -8.66 -8.42
C LYS A 8 6.77 -7.62 -7.30
N LEU A 9 6.69 -8.08 -6.06
CA LEU A 9 6.65 -7.23 -4.88
C LEU A 9 7.92 -7.45 -4.08
N VAL A 10 8.70 -6.40 -3.91
CA VAL A 10 10.02 -6.46 -3.27
C VAL A 10 10.08 -5.48 -2.11
N THR A 11 10.69 -5.91 -1.02
CA THR A 11 11.02 -5.05 0.13
C THR A 11 12.51 -5.14 0.39
N PRO A 12 13.07 -4.30 1.28
CA PRO A 12 14.50 -4.41 1.62
C PRO A 12 14.91 -5.77 2.19
N THR A 13 13.96 -6.54 2.71
CA THR A 13 14.24 -7.88 3.26
C THR A 13 14.11 -8.99 2.23
N GLY A 14 13.66 -8.69 1.02
CA GLY A 14 13.58 -9.68 -0.05
C GLY A 14 12.33 -9.60 -0.89
N VAL A 15 12.12 -10.63 -1.70
CA VAL A 15 10.98 -10.74 -2.60
C VAL A 15 9.82 -11.39 -1.85
N LEU A 16 8.67 -10.71 -1.78
CA LEU A 16 7.47 -11.23 -1.12
C LEU A 16 6.57 -11.97 -2.10
N PHE A 17 6.55 -11.54 -3.36
CA PHE A 17 5.75 -12.18 -4.39
C PHE A 17 6.44 -12.02 -5.73
N ASP A 18 6.38 -13.06 -6.55
CA ASP A 18 6.91 -13.05 -7.92
C ASP A 18 6.11 -14.06 -8.73
N GLY A 19 5.20 -13.59 -9.56
CA GLY A 19 4.35 -14.49 -10.31
C GLY A 19 3.36 -13.75 -11.20
N LEU A 20 2.41 -14.51 -11.75
CA LEU A 20 1.39 -13.96 -12.63
C LEU A 20 0.15 -13.56 -11.83
N VAL A 21 -0.40 -12.40 -12.17
CA VAL A 21 -1.60 -11.85 -11.54
C VAL A 21 -2.57 -11.37 -12.61
N GLU A 22 -3.83 -11.25 -12.23
CA GLU A 22 -4.87 -10.71 -13.10
C GLU A 22 -5.06 -9.21 -12.87
N GLN A 23 -4.85 -8.75 -11.63
CA GLN A 23 -5.09 -7.36 -11.24
C GLN A 23 -4.29 -7.04 -10.00
N VAL A 24 -3.78 -5.81 -9.94
CA VAL A 24 -3.17 -5.24 -8.74
C VAL A 24 -3.82 -3.90 -8.45
N ASN A 25 -4.19 -3.66 -7.19
CA ASN A 25 -4.67 -2.36 -6.73
C ASN A 25 -3.73 -1.83 -5.66
N ALA A 26 -3.45 -0.55 -5.69
CA ALA A 26 -2.57 0.10 -4.73
C ALA A 26 -2.96 1.57 -4.58
N VAL A 27 -2.23 2.31 -3.77
CA VAL A 27 -2.54 3.72 -3.49
C VAL A 27 -1.32 4.57 -3.82
N ASN A 28 -1.53 5.59 -4.66
CA ASN A 28 -0.53 6.60 -4.95
C ASN A 28 -1.00 7.96 -4.41
N PRO A 29 -0.22 9.04 -4.57
CA PRO A 29 -0.63 10.36 -4.05
C PRO A 29 -1.95 10.89 -4.59
N LEU A 30 -2.43 10.38 -5.72
CA LEU A 30 -3.70 10.80 -6.30
C LEU A 30 -4.89 9.95 -5.83
N GLY A 31 -4.62 8.85 -5.11
CA GLY A 31 -5.64 7.94 -4.61
C GLY A 31 -5.39 6.51 -5.06
N GLU A 32 -6.42 5.68 -4.97
CA GLU A 32 -6.34 4.29 -5.39
C GLU A 32 -6.20 4.19 -6.91
N PHE A 33 -5.39 3.24 -7.36
CA PHE A 33 -5.27 2.92 -8.78
C PHE A 33 -5.24 1.41 -8.96
N GLY A 34 -5.73 0.97 -10.12
CA GLY A 34 -5.76 -0.44 -10.47
C GLY A 34 -4.93 -0.70 -11.73
N VAL A 35 -4.27 -1.86 -11.77
CA VAL A 35 -3.47 -2.29 -12.90
C VAL A 35 -4.02 -3.61 -13.42
N LEU A 36 -4.33 -3.64 -14.71
CA LEU A 36 -4.72 -4.83 -15.44
C LEU A 36 -3.65 -5.14 -16.49
N ALA A 37 -3.77 -6.30 -17.12
CA ALA A 37 -2.92 -6.61 -18.28
C ALA A 37 -3.10 -5.50 -19.33
N ASP A 38 -2.10 -5.27 -20.14
CA ASP A 38 -2.09 -4.22 -21.18
C ASP A 38 -2.05 -2.78 -20.62
N HIS A 39 -1.79 -2.60 -19.35
CA HIS A 39 -1.59 -1.26 -18.80
C HIS A 39 -0.40 -0.58 -19.47
N THR A 40 -0.55 0.71 -19.78
CA THR A 40 0.56 1.48 -20.37
C THR A 40 1.73 1.57 -19.40
N ASN A 41 2.92 1.80 -19.94
CA ASN A 41 4.10 2.01 -19.11
C ASN A 41 3.87 3.17 -18.16
N TYR A 42 4.25 2.99 -16.88
CA TYR A 42 3.90 3.94 -15.83
C TYR A 42 4.87 3.82 -14.67
N ILE A 43 5.21 4.94 -14.07
CA ILE A 43 5.98 4.99 -12.83
C ILE A 43 5.24 5.89 -11.87
N THR A 44 5.03 5.42 -10.65
CA THR A 44 4.39 6.21 -9.60
C THR A 44 4.94 5.84 -8.24
N SER A 45 4.82 6.75 -7.29
CA SER A 45 5.15 6.46 -5.90
C SER A 45 3.97 5.77 -5.22
N LEU A 46 4.28 4.99 -4.18
CA LEU A 46 3.28 4.42 -3.28
C LEU A 46 3.21 5.27 -2.02
N VAL A 47 2.00 5.50 -1.54
CA VAL A 47 1.77 6.09 -0.22
C VAL A 47 1.27 4.98 0.71
N PRO A 48 1.28 5.18 2.04
CA PRO A 48 0.78 4.17 2.95
C PRO A 48 -0.66 3.77 2.61
N GLY A 49 -0.88 2.48 2.43
CA GLY A 49 -2.18 1.95 2.07
C GLY A 49 -2.13 0.47 1.77
N LEU A 50 -3.29 -0.08 1.41
CA LEU A 50 -3.42 -1.50 1.12
C LEU A 50 -3.11 -1.77 -0.35
N LEU A 51 -2.19 -2.70 -0.59
CA LEU A 51 -1.92 -3.25 -1.92
C LEU A 51 -2.59 -4.62 -1.99
N THR A 52 -3.42 -4.82 -3.01
CA THR A 52 -4.07 -6.12 -3.24
C THR A 52 -3.70 -6.63 -4.61
N ALA A 53 -3.58 -7.94 -4.75
CA ALA A 53 -3.31 -8.58 -6.03
C ALA A 53 -4.13 -9.85 -6.14
N ARG A 54 -4.79 -10.02 -7.29
CA ARG A 54 -5.50 -11.28 -7.58
C ARG A 54 -4.59 -12.12 -8.47
N THR A 55 -4.18 -13.28 -7.96
CA THR A 55 -3.26 -14.16 -8.66
C THR A 55 -3.95 -14.91 -9.79
N ALA A 56 -3.14 -15.49 -10.69
CA ALA A 56 -3.65 -16.24 -11.84
C ALA A 56 -4.47 -17.47 -11.42
N ASP A 57 -4.21 -18.02 -10.23
CA ASP A 57 -4.96 -19.18 -9.70
C ASP A 57 -6.16 -18.74 -8.83
N GLY A 58 -6.51 -17.47 -8.84
CA GLY A 58 -7.73 -16.98 -8.20
C GLY A 58 -7.59 -16.59 -6.75
N GLN A 59 -6.39 -16.61 -6.18
CA GLN A 59 -6.16 -16.18 -4.82
C GLN A 59 -6.00 -14.68 -4.74
N THR A 60 -6.34 -14.08 -3.60
CA THR A 60 -6.14 -12.67 -3.35
C THR A 60 -5.03 -12.49 -2.32
N LEU A 61 -4.03 -11.69 -2.68
CA LEU A 61 -2.94 -11.29 -1.78
C LEU A 61 -3.23 -9.89 -1.28
N GLU A 62 -2.96 -9.63 -0.01
CA GLU A 62 -3.15 -8.33 0.60
C GLU A 62 -1.95 -7.97 1.46
N TYR A 63 -1.44 -6.75 1.29
CA TYR A 63 -0.34 -6.23 2.10
C TYR A 63 -0.59 -4.77 2.42
N LEU A 64 -0.36 -4.40 3.68
CA LEU A 64 -0.26 -2.99 4.05
C LEU A 64 1.15 -2.54 3.71
N VAL A 65 1.29 -1.64 2.73
CA VAL A 65 2.57 -1.05 2.35
C VAL A 65 2.67 0.36 2.94
N THR A 66 3.88 0.77 3.29
CA THR A 66 4.09 2.06 3.95
C THR A 66 4.68 3.11 3.03
N GLY A 67 4.93 2.76 1.78
CA GLY A 67 5.47 3.66 0.78
C GLY A 67 6.34 2.90 -0.18
N GLY A 68 6.84 3.57 -1.20
CA GLY A 68 7.72 2.95 -2.18
C GLY A 68 7.51 3.48 -3.58
N LEU A 69 7.79 2.62 -4.55
CA LEU A 69 7.75 2.97 -5.96
C LEU A 69 7.17 1.81 -6.77
N VAL A 70 6.38 2.13 -7.78
CA VAL A 70 5.87 1.15 -8.74
C VAL A 70 6.35 1.51 -10.12
N GLU A 71 6.86 0.52 -10.85
CA GLU A 71 7.19 0.64 -12.26
C GLU A 71 6.39 -0.40 -13.04
N ILE A 72 5.70 0.05 -14.09
CA ILE A 72 5.03 -0.82 -15.05
C ILE A 72 5.73 -0.60 -16.38
N LYS A 73 6.36 -1.65 -16.91
CA LYS A 73 7.12 -1.57 -18.16
C LYS A 73 6.97 -2.85 -18.94
N ASP A 74 6.49 -2.71 -20.17
CA ASP A 74 6.38 -3.82 -21.13
C ASP A 74 5.67 -5.05 -20.54
N GLY A 75 4.55 -4.82 -19.85
CA GLY A 75 3.74 -5.88 -19.30
C GLY A 75 4.24 -6.47 -17.98
N VAL A 76 5.24 -5.85 -17.36
CA VAL A 76 5.78 -6.28 -16.07
C VAL A 76 5.59 -5.16 -15.05
N MET A 77 4.98 -5.49 -13.92
CA MET A 77 4.82 -4.55 -12.81
C MET A 77 5.77 -4.93 -11.68
N THR A 78 6.57 -3.99 -11.25
CA THR A 78 7.47 -4.16 -10.10
C THR A 78 7.10 -3.13 -9.04
N ALA A 79 6.81 -3.59 -7.83
CA ALA A 79 6.55 -2.74 -6.68
C ALA A 79 7.71 -2.88 -5.70
N LEU A 80 8.39 -1.76 -5.43
CA LEU A 80 9.48 -1.69 -4.46
C LEU A 80 8.92 -1.00 -3.23
N ALA A 81 8.49 -1.78 -2.25
CA ALA A 81 7.86 -1.25 -1.03
C ALA A 81 8.89 -1.07 0.07
N GLN A 82 8.79 0.03 0.81
CA GLN A 82 9.64 0.26 1.99
C GLN A 82 9.37 -0.79 3.05
N SER A 83 8.10 -1.16 3.25
CA SER A 83 7.71 -2.29 4.07
C SER A 83 6.37 -2.80 3.57
N ALA A 84 6.10 -4.07 3.82
CA ALA A 84 4.82 -4.68 3.49
C ALA A 84 4.48 -5.72 4.55
N GLU A 85 3.29 -5.61 5.12
CA GLU A 85 2.81 -6.50 6.18
C GLU A 85 1.50 -7.14 5.77
N PRO A 86 1.30 -8.45 6.01
CA PRO A 86 -0.03 -9.03 5.87
C PRO A 86 -1.01 -8.32 6.81
N PRO A 87 -2.27 -8.09 6.41
CA PRO A 87 -3.22 -7.36 7.27
C PRO A 87 -3.46 -7.99 8.63
N GLU A 88 -3.40 -9.32 8.72
CA GLU A 88 -3.59 -10.04 9.98
C GLU A 88 -2.47 -9.80 10.99
N LYS A 89 -1.32 -9.30 10.53
CA LYS A 89 -0.19 -8.93 11.42
C LYS A 89 -0.18 -7.46 11.79
N VAL A 90 -1.10 -6.67 11.22
CA VAL A 90 -1.19 -5.24 11.56
C VAL A 90 -1.85 -5.11 12.92
N ALA A 91 -1.10 -4.58 13.88
CA ALA A 91 -1.63 -4.37 15.23
C ALA A 91 -2.73 -3.30 15.20
N PRO A 92 -3.79 -3.45 16.02
CA PRO A 92 -4.80 -2.40 16.15
C PRO A 92 -4.15 -1.11 16.61
N THR A 93 -4.50 -0.01 15.94
CA THR A 93 -4.03 1.32 16.34
C THR A 93 -5.08 1.96 17.23
N ASP A 94 -4.62 2.55 18.32
CA ASP A 94 -5.51 3.31 19.22
C ASP A 94 -6.02 4.54 18.47
N GLU A 95 -7.34 4.69 18.41
CA GLU A 95 -7.97 5.87 17.80
C GLU A 95 -7.47 7.18 18.43
N THR A 96 -7.22 7.16 19.73
CA THR A 96 -6.70 8.33 20.45
C THR A 96 -5.32 8.69 19.95
N GLU A 97 -4.46 7.70 19.72
CA GLU A 97 -3.11 7.92 19.18
C GLU A 97 -3.18 8.55 17.81
N LEU A 98 -4.04 8.01 16.94
CA LEU A 98 -4.22 8.55 15.59
C LEU A 98 -4.74 9.99 15.63
N ARG A 99 -5.75 10.24 16.45
CA ARG A 99 -6.35 11.57 16.59
C ARG A 99 -5.33 12.59 17.09
N ASN A 100 -4.55 12.20 18.10
CA ASN A 100 -3.51 13.08 18.68
C ASN A 100 -2.43 13.39 17.64
N ALA A 101 -2.04 12.40 16.84
CA ALA A 101 -1.04 12.58 15.77
C ALA A 101 -1.57 13.52 14.68
N GLU A 102 -2.83 13.36 14.28
CA GLU A 102 -3.47 14.23 13.29
C GLU A 102 -3.57 15.67 13.79
N GLU A 103 -3.91 15.84 15.08
CA GLU A 103 -3.99 17.15 15.69
C GLU A 103 -2.62 17.85 15.75
N ARG A 104 -1.57 17.11 16.14
CA ARG A 104 -0.21 17.66 16.11
C ARG A 104 0.17 18.11 14.70
N LEU A 105 -0.12 17.30 13.70
CA LEU A 105 0.20 17.63 12.31
C LEU A 105 -0.56 18.89 11.85
N SER A 106 -1.83 19.03 12.24
CA SER A 106 -2.64 20.18 11.86
C SER A 106 -2.11 21.50 12.42
N GLN A 107 -1.35 21.44 13.53
CA GLN A 107 -0.75 22.61 14.16
C GLN A 107 0.63 22.94 13.62
N MET A 108 1.20 22.09 12.76
CA MET A 108 2.51 22.29 12.17
C MET A 108 2.42 23.09 10.87
N SER A 109 3.45 23.88 10.59
CA SER A 109 3.61 24.52 9.29
C SER A 109 4.27 23.53 8.31
N MET A 110 3.85 23.60 7.04
CA MET A 110 4.50 22.80 5.99
C MET A 110 5.98 23.15 5.83
N PHE A 111 6.42 24.26 6.40
CA PHE A 111 7.82 24.69 6.37
C PHE A 111 8.63 24.20 7.58
N ASP A 112 7.99 23.55 8.55
CA ASP A 112 8.71 22.98 9.67
C ASP A 112 9.61 21.85 9.18
N SER A 113 10.83 21.74 9.73
CA SER A 113 11.85 20.82 9.22
C SER A 113 11.43 19.35 9.32
N ASN A 114 10.53 19.02 10.27
CA ASN A 114 10.07 17.64 10.46
C ASN A 114 8.63 17.42 9.98
N TYR A 115 8.07 18.36 9.20
CA TYR A 115 6.68 18.25 8.75
C TYR A 115 6.46 17.00 7.89
N ASP A 116 7.35 16.75 6.94
CA ASP A 116 7.19 15.60 6.04
C ASP A 116 7.27 14.27 6.79
N GLU A 117 8.15 14.17 7.79
CA GLU A 117 8.27 12.96 8.61
C GLU A 117 7.00 12.74 9.43
N GLU A 118 6.47 13.79 10.05
CA GLU A 118 5.24 13.71 10.84
C GLU A 118 4.04 13.38 9.95
N LYS A 119 3.96 13.96 8.77
CA LYS A 119 2.91 13.66 7.81
C LYS A 119 2.95 12.19 7.40
N GLN A 120 4.14 11.66 7.10
CA GLN A 120 4.31 10.26 6.75
C GLN A 120 3.88 9.35 7.90
N SER A 121 4.26 9.68 9.13
CA SER A 121 3.86 8.91 10.32
C SER A 121 2.35 8.88 10.50
N VAL A 122 1.67 10.01 10.29
CA VAL A 122 0.21 10.08 10.37
C VAL A 122 -0.44 9.23 9.30
N MET A 123 0.08 9.26 8.07
CA MET A 123 -0.45 8.46 6.98
C MET A 123 -0.32 6.96 7.28
N VAL A 124 0.80 6.53 7.85
CA VAL A 124 1.00 5.13 8.24
C VAL A 124 0.01 4.74 9.34
N LEU A 125 -0.15 5.56 10.38
CA LEU A 125 -1.10 5.28 11.46
C LEU A 125 -2.52 5.18 10.95
N ARG A 126 -2.91 6.09 10.05
CA ARG A 126 -4.25 6.07 9.46
C ARG A 126 -4.48 4.80 8.65
N ALA A 127 -3.50 4.42 7.83
CA ALA A 127 -3.60 3.21 7.03
C ALA A 127 -3.70 1.97 7.89
N ARG A 128 -2.90 1.87 8.96
CA ARG A 128 -2.97 0.76 9.91
C ARG A 128 -4.32 0.70 10.60
N HIS A 129 -4.84 1.84 11.01
CA HIS A 129 -6.15 1.92 11.66
C HIS A 129 -7.26 1.43 10.74
N GLU A 130 -7.27 1.88 9.49
CA GLU A 130 -8.29 1.50 8.51
C GLU A 130 -8.22 0.01 8.18
N VAL A 131 -7.03 -0.54 8.01
CA VAL A 131 -6.83 -1.98 7.74
C VAL A 131 -7.31 -2.81 8.93
N ALA A 132 -6.93 -2.45 10.15
CA ALA A 132 -7.35 -3.18 11.35
C ALA A 132 -8.85 -3.10 11.55
N LYS A 133 -9.46 -1.94 11.30
CA LYS A 133 -10.91 -1.75 11.39
C LYS A 133 -11.65 -2.59 10.36
N SER A 134 -11.16 -2.61 9.13
CA SER A 134 -11.74 -3.41 8.04
C SER A 134 -11.70 -4.90 8.38
N ARG A 135 -10.58 -5.39 8.93
CA ARG A 135 -10.43 -6.80 9.31
C ARG A 135 -11.39 -7.19 10.42
N ARG A 136 -11.61 -6.30 11.42
CA ARG A 136 -12.59 -6.56 12.48
C ARG A 136 -13.99 -6.65 11.91
N ALA A 137 -14.36 -5.76 11.00
CA ALA A 137 -15.66 -5.76 10.37
C ALA A 137 -15.89 -7.05 9.57
N SER A 138 -14.86 -7.56 8.86
CA SER A 138 -15.00 -8.78 8.08
C SER A 138 -14.92 -10.06 8.92
N ALA A 139 -14.53 -9.97 10.19
CA ALA A 139 -14.52 -11.12 11.11
C ALA A 139 -15.91 -11.45 11.66
N HIS A 140 -16.90 -10.63 11.40
CA HIS A 140 -18.28 -10.84 11.82
C HIS A 140 -19.18 -11.36 10.66
#